data_5838d29db4f0d724b15a1dc4d1dc6a5f
#
_entry.id   5838d29db4f0d724b15a1dc4d1dc6a5f
#
_cell.length_a   1.000
_cell.length_b   1.000
_cell.length_c   1.000
_cell.angle_alpha   90.00
_cell.angle_beta   90.00
_cell.angle_gamma   90.00
#
_symmetry.space_group_name_H-M   'P 1'
#
loop_
_entity.id
_entity.type
_entity.pdbx_description
1 polymer ?
#
loop_
_entity_poly.entity_id
_entity_poly.type
_entity_poly.pdbx_seq_one_letter_code
_entity_poly.pdbx_strand_id
1 'polypeptide(L)'
;MTIGPTVDQASLRMVSIFPESAPFPDTMDTMSEFQNPWPAPLATRPLSATVTIPGSKSLSNRYLILAAMGRRPVTLVGLLRSRDTDLMMGALRSLGVEFQVDSDDETTVHVIPPASGRFTGDVDVYCGLAGTVMRFVPGLAM
;
A
#
# COMPACT_ATOMS: atom_id res chain seq x y z
N MET A 1 -8.59 -44.34 -0.94
CA MET A 1 -8.74 -43.45 -2.10
C MET A 1 -8.60 -42.01 -1.59
N THR A 2 -7.37 -41.54 -1.58
CA THR A 2 -6.99 -40.25 -0.94
C THR A 2 -6.93 -39.20 -2.03
N ILE A 3 -7.92 -38.31 -2.05
CA ILE A 3 -7.92 -37.13 -2.94
C ILE A 3 -7.24 -36.01 -2.16
N GLY A 4 -5.95 -35.81 -2.42
CA GLY A 4 -5.26 -34.61 -1.97
C GLY A 4 -5.75 -33.40 -2.76
N PRO A 5 -5.85 -32.22 -2.15
CA PRO A 5 -6.16 -31.01 -2.89
C PRO A 5 -4.99 -30.69 -3.83
N THR A 6 -5.29 -30.66 -5.13
CA THR A 6 -4.37 -30.12 -6.14
C THR A 6 -4.31 -28.62 -5.89
N VAL A 7 -3.19 -28.14 -5.34
CA VAL A 7 -2.90 -26.72 -5.25
C VAL A 7 -2.49 -26.29 -6.66
N ASP A 8 -3.40 -25.61 -7.33
CA ASP A 8 -3.09 -24.92 -8.58
C ASP A 8 -2.13 -23.78 -8.23
N GLN A 9 -0.88 -23.90 -8.65
CA GLN A 9 0.15 -22.89 -8.41
C GLN A 9 -0.06 -21.76 -9.42
N ALA A 10 -0.94 -20.81 -9.08
CA ALA A 10 -1.02 -19.57 -9.79
C ALA A 10 0.32 -18.81 -9.66
N SER A 11 0.97 -18.50 -10.77
CA SER A 11 2.22 -17.74 -10.73
C SER A 11 1.91 -16.24 -10.63
N LEU A 12 2.50 -15.58 -9.65
CA LEU A 12 2.44 -14.13 -9.49
C LEU A 12 3.66 -13.51 -10.17
N ARG A 13 3.45 -12.65 -11.15
CA ARG A 13 4.52 -11.82 -11.72
C ARG A 13 4.52 -10.46 -11.05
N MET A 14 5.61 -10.12 -10.38
CA MET A 14 5.84 -8.79 -9.84
C MET A 14 6.66 -7.96 -10.83
N VAL A 15 6.04 -6.92 -11.36
CA VAL A 15 6.72 -6.00 -12.29
C VAL A 15 7.33 -4.86 -11.49
N SER A 16 8.66 -4.79 -11.47
CA SER A 16 9.42 -3.63 -10.99
C SER A 16 9.88 -2.82 -12.20
N ILE A 17 9.55 -1.52 -12.22
CA ILE A 17 10.02 -0.59 -13.26
C ILE A 17 11.36 0.07 -12.89
N PHE A 18 12.33 -0.69 -12.46
CA PHE A 18 13.69 -0.19 -12.53
C PHE A 18 14.29 -0.66 -13.86
N PRO A 19 14.70 0.26 -14.76
CA PRO A 19 15.59 -0.14 -15.83
C PRO A 19 16.86 -0.68 -15.17
N GLU A 20 17.26 -1.89 -15.55
CA GLU A 20 18.39 -2.66 -14.99
C GLU A 20 19.75 -1.98 -15.20
N SER A 21 19.78 -0.76 -15.72
CA SER A 21 21.01 -0.07 -16.16
C SER A 21 21.09 1.42 -15.79
N ALA A 22 20.31 1.93 -14.84
CA ALA A 22 20.58 3.28 -14.36
C ALA A 22 21.72 3.20 -13.33
N PRO A 23 22.92 3.73 -13.63
CA PRO A 23 23.96 3.81 -12.62
C PRO A 23 23.43 4.69 -11.48
N PHE A 24 23.57 4.20 -10.25
CA PHE A 24 23.41 5.06 -9.08
C PHE A 24 24.35 6.25 -9.25
N PRO A 25 23.89 7.49 -9.08
CA PRO A 25 24.79 8.63 -9.10
C PRO A 25 25.79 8.46 -7.97
N ASP A 26 27.06 8.32 -8.35
CA ASP A 26 28.21 8.06 -7.46
C ASP A 26 28.65 9.33 -6.71
N THR A 27 27.74 10.29 -6.51
CA THR A 27 28.09 11.57 -5.91
C THR A 27 27.26 11.86 -4.66
N MET A 28 27.83 11.47 -3.53
CA MET A 28 27.57 12.14 -2.25
C MET A 28 28.07 13.61 -2.25
N ASP A 29 28.50 14.14 -3.36
CA ASP A 29 29.12 15.47 -3.47
C ASP A 29 28.13 16.63 -3.58
N THR A 30 26.82 16.38 -3.65
CA THR A 30 25.81 17.44 -3.73
C THR A 30 25.24 17.86 -2.37
N MET A 31 25.78 17.35 -1.26
CA MET A 31 25.38 17.83 0.09
C MET A 31 26.02 19.18 0.47
N SER A 32 26.89 19.76 -0.36
CA SER A 32 27.52 21.05 -0.08
C SER A 32 26.64 22.27 -0.38
N GLU A 33 25.47 22.09 -1.02
CA GLU A 33 24.56 23.22 -1.31
C GLU A 33 23.58 23.57 -0.17
N PHE A 34 23.50 22.78 0.90
CA PHE A 34 22.74 23.14 2.09
C PHE A 34 23.56 24.02 3.05
N GLN A 35 24.20 25.06 2.52
CA GLN A 35 25.00 26.00 3.32
C GLN A 35 24.18 27.04 4.10
N ASN A 36 22.87 26.94 4.10
CA ASN A 36 22.03 27.85 4.86
C ASN A 36 21.18 27.06 5.86
N PRO A 37 21.63 26.89 7.11
CA PRO A 37 20.81 26.28 8.14
C PRO A 37 19.50 27.06 8.25
N TRP A 38 18.37 26.38 7.98
CA TRP A 38 17.07 26.98 8.16
C TRP A 38 16.84 27.25 9.66
N PRO A 39 16.70 28.52 10.10
CA PRO A 39 16.47 28.81 11.50
C PRO A 39 15.06 28.36 11.87
N ALA A 40 14.96 27.43 12.80
CA ALA A 40 13.67 26.98 13.31
C ALA A 40 12.93 28.17 13.98
N PRO A 41 11.63 28.35 13.75
CA PRO A 41 10.85 29.36 14.43
C PRO A 41 10.91 29.16 15.97
N LEU A 42 11.19 30.23 16.71
CA LEU A 42 11.18 30.20 18.16
C LEU A 42 9.81 30.63 18.70
N ALA A 43 9.23 29.80 19.55
CA ALA A 43 8.03 30.16 20.27
C ALA A 43 8.41 31.07 21.46
N THR A 44 7.88 32.30 21.50
CA THR A 44 8.09 33.26 22.59
C THR A 44 7.16 33.04 23.78
N ARG A 45 6.21 32.12 23.69
CA ARG A 45 5.25 31.76 24.73
C ARG A 45 4.89 30.28 24.60
N PRO A 46 4.37 29.62 25.65
CA PRO A 46 3.86 28.25 25.55
C PRO A 46 2.84 28.10 24.44
N LEU A 47 3.00 27.07 23.62
CA LEU A 47 2.08 26.76 22.52
C LEU A 47 0.89 25.96 23.07
N SER A 48 -0.31 26.34 22.65
CA SER A 48 -1.53 25.56 22.85
C SER A 48 -2.20 25.43 21.49
N ALA A 49 -2.19 24.23 20.93
CA ALA A 49 -2.76 23.98 19.60
C ALA A 49 -3.29 22.55 19.53
N THR A 50 -4.35 22.37 18.76
CA THR A 50 -4.83 21.04 18.35
C THR A 50 -4.38 20.81 16.91
N VAL A 51 -3.69 19.70 16.67
CA VAL A 51 -3.21 19.32 15.34
C VAL A 51 -3.89 18.01 14.94
N THR A 52 -4.59 18.03 13.81
CA THR A 52 -5.14 16.82 13.21
C THR A 52 -4.04 16.14 12.40
N ILE A 53 -3.75 14.89 12.73
CA ILE A 53 -2.76 14.08 12.01
C ILE A 53 -3.49 13.06 11.12
N PRO A 54 -2.97 12.77 9.91
CA PRO A 54 -3.53 11.73 9.06
C PRO A 54 -3.36 10.34 9.65
N GLY A 55 -4.12 9.38 9.14
CA GLY A 55 -4.01 7.97 9.52
C GLY A 55 -2.60 7.40 9.27
N SER A 56 -2.26 6.32 9.98
CA SER A 56 -0.97 5.65 9.82
C SER A 56 -0.89 4.87 8.50
N LYS A 57 0.09 5.19 7.64
CA LYS A 57 0.34 4.47 6.38
C LYS A 57 0.51 2.96 6.61
N SER A 58 1.25 2.60 7.63
CA SER A 58 1.56 1.20 7.95
C SER A 58 0.34 0.41 8.40
N LEU A 59 -0.54 1.03 9.20
CA LEU A 59 -1.80 0.41 9.60
C LEU A 59 -2.78 0.35 8.44
N SER A 60 -2.91 1.41 7.65
CA SER A 60 -3.79 1.45 6.48
C SER A 60 -3.51 0.29 5.52
N ASN A 61 -2.23 0.07 5.16
CA ASN A 61 -1.86 -1.04 4.29
C ASN A 61 -2.19 -2.41 4.89
N ARG A 62 -1.99 -2.60 6.19
CA ARG A 62 -2.34 -3.88 6.86
C ARG A 62 -3.83 -4.10 6.94
N TYR A 63 -4.62 -3.07 7.24
CA TYR A 63 -6.08 -3.20 7.27
C TYR A 63 -6.68 -3.46 5.89
N LEU A 64 -6.13 -2.89 4.81
CA LEU A 64 -6.52 -3.22 3.45
C LEU A 64 -6.33 -4.72 3.15
N ILE A 65 -5.21 -5.29 3.56
CA ILE A 65 -4.93 -6.73 3.38
C ILE A 65 -5.88 -7.57 4.21
N LEU A 66 -6.05 -7.26 5.50
CA LEU A 66 -6.93 -8.01 6.38
C LEU A 66 -8.38 -7.96 5.90
N ALA A 67 -8.84 -6.80 5.43
CA ALA A 67 -10.16 -6.64 4.84
C ALA A 67 -10.31 -7.48 3.56
N ALA A 68 -9.29 -7.48 2.70
CA ALA A 68 -9.26 -8.28 1.47
C ALA A 68 -9.30 -9.79 1.72
N MET A 69 -8.69 -10.26 2.81
CA MET A 69 -8.72 -11.67 3.25
C MET A 69 -10.04 -12.06 3.92
N GLY A 70 -10.88 -11.09 4.22
CA GLY A 70 -12.20 -11.33 4.83
C GLY A 70 -13.15 -12.09 3.92
N ARG A 71 -14.29 -12.51 4.47
CA ARG A 71 -15.37 -13.17 3.72
C ARG A 71 -16.60 -12.28 3.52
N ARG A 72 -16.55 -11.07 4.02
CA ARG A 72 -17.66 -10.09 3.97
C ARG A 72 -17.08 -8.72 3.69
N PRO A 73 -17.88 -7.84 3.06
CA PRO A 73 -17.47 -6.44 2.91
C PRO A 73 -17.18 -5.78 4.26
N VAL A 74 -16.14 -4.94 4.28
CA VAL A 74 -15.68 -4.20 5.45
C VAL A 74 -15.50 -2.74 5.08
N THR A 75 -15.93 -1.83 5.94
CA THR A 75 -15.67 -0.40 5.80
C THR A 75 -14.47 -0.03 6.66
N LEU A 76 -13.44 0.55 6.04
CA LEU A 76 -12.29 1.13 6.70
C LEU A 76 -12.48 2.65 6.78
N VAL A 77 -12.41 3.21 7.96
CA VAL A 77 -12.59 4.65 8.22
C VAL A 77 -11.25 5.23 8.68
N GLY A 78 -10.90 6.43 8.18
CA GLY A 78 -9.64 7.08 8.52
C GLY A 78 -8.42 6.44 7.85
N LEU A 79 -8.60 5.80 6.71
CA LEU A 79 -7.51 5.24 5.91
C LEU A 79 -6.61 6.37 5.41
N LEU A 80 -5.29 6.25 5.60
CA LEU A 80 -4.38 7.20 4.97
C LEU A 80 -4.44 7.04 3.44
N ARG A 81 -4.79 8.14 2.74
CA ARG A 81 -4.65 8.21 1.28
C ARG A 81 -3.23 8.65 0.96
N SER A 82 -2.51 7.81 0.27
CA SER A 82 -1.13 8.05 -0.14
C SER A 82 -0.78 7.17 -1.34
N ARG A 83 0.29 7.52 -2.04
CA ARG A 83 0.79 6.69 -3.15
C ARG A 83 0.91 5.20 -2.79
N ASP A 84 1.42 4.88 -1.60
CA ASP A 84 1.63 3.49 -1.18
C ASP A 84 0.32 2.76 -0.90
N THR A 85 -0.68 3.43 -0.31
CA THR A 85 -2.01 2.84 -0.07
C THR A 85 -2.79 2.71 -1.37
N ASP A 86 -2.62 3.63 -2.31
CA ASP A 86 -3.24 3.53 -3.64
C ASP A 86 -2.62 2.38 -4.45
N LEU A 87 -1.28 2.18 -4.35
CA LEU A 87 -0.61 1.02 -4.93
C LEU A 87 -1.08 -0.29 -4.29
N MET A 88 -1.31 -0.32 -2.98
CA MET A 88 -1.86 -1.48 -2.29
C MET A 88 -3.27 -1.80 -2.78
N MET A 89 -4.15 -0.80 -2.87
CA MET A 89 -5.49 -1.01 -3.43
C MET A 89 -5.45 -1.46 -4.89
N GLY A 90 -4.54 -0.91 -5.69
CA GLY A 90 -4.31 -1.33 -7.08
C GLY A 90 -3.88 -2.79 -7.17
N ALA A 91 -2.92 -3.20 -6.35
CA ALA A 91 -2.44 -4.57 -6.26
C ALA A 91 -3.55 -5.55 -5.87
N LEU A 92 -4.34 -5.20 -4.86
CA LEU A 92 -5.46 -6.03 -4.41
C LEU A 92 -6.60 -6.07 -5.45
N ARG A 93 -6.82 -5.00 -6.23
CA ARG A 93 -7.77 -5.03 -7.38
C ARG A 93 -7.33 -6.03 -8.44
N SER A 94 -6.05 -6.10 -8.77
CA SER A 94 -5.54 -7.11 -9.70
C SER A 94 -5.82 -8.53 -9.20
N LEU A 95 -5.90 -8.74 -7.89
CA LEU A 95 -6.25 -10.01 -7.27
C LEU A 95 -7.77 -10.24 -7.11
N GLY A 96 -8.61 -9.34 -7.63
CA GLY A 96 -10.07 -9.50 -7.64
C GLY A 96 -10.80 -8.87 -6.45
N VAL A 97 -10.14 -8.01 -5.67
CA VAL A 97 -10.79 -7.24 -4.60
C VAL A 97 -11.41 -5.97 -5.16
N GLU A 98 -12.63 -5.63 -4.77
CA GLU A 98 -13.28 -4.39 -5.16
C GLU A 98 -13.18 -3.35 -4.04
N PHE A 99 -13.05 -2.08 -4.43
CA PHE A 99 -12.97 -0.94 -3.52
C PHE A 99 -13.93 0.16 -3.98
N GLN A 100 -14.73 0.64 -3.05
CA GLN A 100 -15.56 1.82 -3.23
C GLN A 100 -15.09 2.88 -2.23
N VAL A 101 -14.61 4.00 -2.73
CA VAL A 101 -14.22 5.16 -1.91
C VAL A 101 -15.46 6.01 -1.71
N ASP A 102 -15.68 6.45 -0.47
CA ASP A 102 -16.79 7.33 -0.16
C ASP A 102 -16.60 8.68 -0.88
N SER A 103 -17.72 9.26 -1.37
CA SER A 103 -17.69 10.52 -2.16
C SER A 103 -17.40 11.75 -1.30
N ASP A 104 -17.77 11.71 -0.03
CA ASP A 104 -17.71 12.84 0.90
C ASP A 104 -16.47 12.74 1.80
N ASP A 105 -15.92 11.53 1.98
CA ASP A 105 -14.73 11.26 2.78
C ASP A 105 -13.83 10.23 2.10
N GLU A 106 -12.84 10.70 1.36
CA GLU A 106 -11.87 9.83 0.66
C GLU A 106 -11.07 8.90 1.58
N THR A 107 -11.08 9.16 2.90
CA THR A 107 -10.44 8.30 3.90
C THR A 107 -11.31 7.13 4.32
N THR A 108 -12.58 7.12 3.92
CA THR A 108 -13.51 6.02 4.12
C THR A 108 -13.58 5.15 2.86
N VAL A 109 -13.24 3.88 3.01
CA VAL A 109 -13.14 2.92 1.91
C VAL A 109 -13.88 1.64 2.24
N HIS A 110 -14.82 1.26 1.37
CA HIS A 110 -15.50 -0.03 1.43
C HIS A 110 -14.68 -1.07 0.66
N VAL A 111 -14.27 -2.12 1.32
CA VAL A 111 -13.50 -3.23 0.77
C VAL A 111 -14.42 -4.42 0.57
N ILE A 112 -14.51 -4.92 -0.65
CA ILE A 112 -15.36 -6.06 -1.02
C ILE A 112 -14.42 -7.19 -1.46
N PRO A 113 -14.23 -8.22 -0.63
CA PRO A 113 -13.41 -9.38 -0.98
C PRO A 113 -14.00 -10.15 -2.16
N PRO A 114 -13.19 -10.95 -2.90
CA PRO A 114 -13.68 -11.79 -3.98
C PRO A 114 -14.81 -12.73 -3.50
N ALA A 115 -15.94 -12.75 -4.21
CA ALA A 115 -17.10 -13.57 -3.86
C ALA A 115 -16.78 -15.08 -3.83
N SER A 116 -15.81 -15.51 -4.62
CA SER A 116 -15.29 -16.90 -4.64
C SER A 116 -14.53 -17.28 -3.36
N GLY A 117 -14.14 -16.31 -2.53
CA GLY A 117 -13.23 -16.49 -1.42
C GLY A 117 -11.80 -16.84 -1.82
N ARG A 118 -11.46 -16.67 -3.10
CA ARG A 118 -10.12 -16.92 -3.67
C ARG A 118 -9.68 -15.71 -4.46
N PHE A 119 -8.41 -15.37 -4.35
CA PHE A 119 -7.79 -14.35 -5.18
C PHE A 119 -7.57 -14.84 -6.61
N THR A 120 -7.60 -13.92 -7.56
CA THR A 120 -7.29 -14.19 -8.96
C THR A 120 -5.80 -14.46 -9.11
N GLY A 121 -5.44 -15.59 -9.73
CA GLY A 121 -4.06 -15.96 -10.06
C GLY A 121 -3.66 -15.47 -11.46
N ASP A 122 -2.39 -15.72 -11.82
CA ASP A 122 -1.80 -15.39 -13.13
C ASP A 122 -2.00 -13.92 -13.55
N VAL A 123 -1.79 -13.00 -12.60
CA VAL A 123 -1.94 -11.57 -12.80
C VAL A 123 -0.63 -10.83 -12.53
N ASP A 124 -0.39 -9.79 -13.32
CA ASP A 124 0.70 -8.86 -13.06
C ASP A 124 0.26 -7.84 -12.02
N VAL A 125 1.09 -7.66 -10.98
CA VAL A 125 0.84 -6.72 -9.90
C VAL A 125 1.87 -5.60 -9.93
N TYR A 126 1.40 -4.38 -10.16
CA TYR A 126 2.24 -3.19 -10.12
C TYR A 126 2.46 -2.72 -8.69
N CYS A 127 3.69 -2.82 -8.20
CA CYS A 127 4.07 -2.46 -6.83
C CYS A 127 4.70 -1.08 -6.70
N GLY A 128 5.17 -0.48 -7.81
CA GLY A 128 5.97 0.73 -7.78
C GLY A 128 7.15 0.58 -6.81
N LEU A 129 7.35 1.60 -5.95
CA LEU A 129 8.36 1.58 -4.88
C LEU A 129 7.76 1.25 -3.50
N ALA A 130 6.54 0.72 -3.45
CA ALA A 130 5.85 0.43 -2.19
C ALA A 130 6.35 -0.89 -1.58
N GLY A 131 7.31 -0.82 -0.68
CA GLY A 131 7.89 -2.00 -0.01
C GLY A 131 6.87 -2.83 0.76
N THR A 132 5.78 -2.24 1.25
CA THR A 132 4.68 -2.97 1.90
C THR A 132 3.90 -3.83 0.90
N VAL A 133 3.64 -3.34 -0.31
CA VAL A 133 3.00 -4.12 -1.38
C VAL A 133 3.87 -5.31 -1.73
N MET A 134 5.16 -5.09 -2.00
CA MET A 134 6.11 -6.13 -2.37
C MET A 134 6.29 -7.22 -1.32
N ARG A 135 6.08 -6.91 -0.04
CA ARG A 135 6.26 -7.87 1.07
C ARG A 135 5.00 -8.65 1.39
N PHE A 136 3.84 -8.04 1.29
CA PHE A 136 2.60 -8.66 1.77
C PHE A 136 1.79 -9.31 0.66
N VAL A 137 1.73 -8.70 -0.54
CA VAL A 137 0.88 -9.21 -1.63
C VAL A 137 1.29 -10.61 -2.11
N PRO A 138 2.59 -10.95 -2.25
CA PRO A 138 2.97 -12.31 -2.64
C PRO A 138 2.43 -13.40 -1.71
N GLY A 139 2.37 -13.12 -0.39
CA GLY A 139 1.80 -14.05 0.58
C GLY A 139 0.30 -14.28 0.46
N LEU A 140 -0.43 -13.40 -0.25
CA LEU A 140 -1.86 -13.58 -0.52
C LEU A 140 -2.13 -14.44 -1.76
N ALA A 141 -1.16 -14.49 -2.68
CA ALA A 141 -1.29 -15.14 -3.98
C ALA A 141 -0.78 -16.60 -3.98
N MET A 142 -0.25 -17.07 -2.84
CA MET A 142 0.14 -18.46 -2.63
C MET A 142 -1.04 -19.28 -2.11
#